data_51fc2be19ba0d83f4256e07bd5e08751
#
_entry.id   51fc2be19ba0d83f4256e07bd5e08751
#
_cell.length_a   1.000
_cell.length_b   1.000
_cell.length_c   1.000
_cell.angle_alpha   90.00
_cell.angle_beta   90.00
_cell.angle_gamma   90.00
#
_symmetry.space_group_name_H-M   'P 1'
#
loop_
_entity.id
_entity.type
_entity.pdbx_description
1 polymer ?
#
loop_
_entity_poly.entity_id
_entity_poly.type
_entity_poly.pdbx_seq_one_letter_code
_entity_poly.pdbx_strand_id
1 'polypeptide(L)'
;FCVIDEKLVRLSGEEFEKALQEEMVDRPRQKAYVKDLSGGGVRFVSDEKLLENSYILMDLVLKEKEISSKYSIIGHVIDSEKLEENALARYDNRVEFILRDSKVREDIIRFIFIEERKSCNQRRG
;
A
#
# COMPACT_ATOMS: atom_id res chain seq x y z
N PHE A 1 -5.97 -2.62 4.07
CA PHE A 1 -4.77 -2.89 4.86
C PHE A 1 -5.10 -3.40 6.26
N CYS A 2 -4.14 -4.03 6.90
CA CYS A 2 -4.23 -4.38 8.31
C CYS A 2 -2.84 -4.28 8.96
N VAL A 3 -2.82 -4.03 10.28
CA VAL A 3 -1.56 -3.96 11.03
C VAL A 3 -1.04 -5.38 11.29
N ILE A 4 0.26 -5.60 11.11
CA ILE A 4 0.90 -6.89 11.33
C ILE A 4 2.00 -6.79 12.37
N ASP A 5 2.39 -7.93 12.95
CA ASP A 5 3.48 -8.00 13.92
C ASP A 5 4.83 -7.85 13.22
N GLU A 6 5.72 -7.08 13.81
CA GLU A 6 7.10 -6.90 13.34
C GLU A 6 7.82 -8.24 13.14
N LYS A 7 7.52 -9.23 13.94
CA LYS A 7 8.14 -10.56 13.85
C LYS A 7 7.93 -11.21 12.49
N LEU A 8 6.78 -10.96 11.85
CA LEU A 8 6.49 -11.48 10.52
C LEU A 8 7.45 -10.93 9.47
N VAL A 9 7.84 -9.67 9.60
CA VAL A 9 8.72 -9.00 8.64
C VAL A 9 10.11 -9.61 8.64
N ARG A 10 10.53 -10.19 9.77
CA ARG A 10 11.85 -10.80 9.93
C ARG A 10 11.94 -12.22 9.39
N LEU A 11 10.82 -12.86 9.11
CA LEU A 11 10.80 -14.19 8.51
C LEU A 11 11.24 -14.12 7.05
N SER A 12 11.86 -15.17 6.56
CA SER A 12 12.33 -15.24 5.18
C SER A 12 11.79 -16.47 4.46
N GLY A 13 11.65 -16.36 3.12
CA GLY A 13 11.27 -17.46 2.26
C GLY A 13 9.91 -18.06 2.55
N GLU A 14 9.86 -19.39 2.62
CA GLU A 14 8.63 -20.14 2.82
C GLU A 14 7.97 -19.89 4.17
N GLU A 15 8.77 -19.63 5.21
CA GLU A 15 8.24 -19.32 6.54
C GLU A 15 7.43 -18.03 6.54
N PHE A 16 7.88 -17.02 5.80
CA PHE A 16 7.17 -15.76 5.65
C PHE A 16 5.84 -15.97 4.94
N GLU A 17 5.84 -16.66 3.81
CA GLU A 17 4.62 -16.90 3.05
C GLU A 17 3.60 -17.71 3.84
N LYS A 18 4.06 -18.74 4.55
CA LYS A 18 3.19 -19.58 5.36
C LYS A 18 2.58 -18.79 6.51
N ALA A 19 3.38 -18.01 7.24
CA ALA A 19 2.89 -17.17 8.33
C ALA A 19 1.92 -16.12 7.83
N LEU A 20 2.19 -15.54 6.66
CA LEU A 20 1.33 -14.57 6.03
C LEU A 20 -0.03 -15.15 5.70
N GLN A 21 -0.06 -16.35 5.10
CA GLN A 21 -1.31 -17.04 4.79
C GLN A 21 -2.12 -17.35 6.04
N GLU A 22 -1.48 -17.80 7.11
CA GLU A 22 -2.15 -18.11 8.38
C GLU A 22 -2.76 -16.87 9.02
N GLU A 23 -2.08 -15.75 8.99
CA GLU A 23 -2.59 -14.49 9.56
C GLU A 23 -3.59 -13.77 8.66
N MET A 24 -3.48 -13.94 7.35
CA MET A 24 -4.34 -13.25 6.39
C MET A 24 -5.75 -13.79 6.32
N VAL A 25 -5.95 -15.08 6.67
CA VAL A 25 -7.22 -15.78 6.44
C VAL A 25 -8.38 -15.16 7.22
N ASP A 26 -8.12 -14.65 8.43
CA ASP A 26 -9.18 -14.20 9.33
C ASP A 26 -9.16 -12.72 9.70
N ARG A 27 -8.23 -11.92 9.15
CA ARG A 27 -8.16 -10.50 9.50
C ARG A 27 -8.91 -9.62 8.51
N PRO A 28 -9.89 -8.82 8.98
CA PRO A 28 -10.55 -7.88 8.09
C PRO A 28 -9.58 -6.80 7.62
N ARG A 29 -9.70 -6.42 6.34
CA ARG A 29 -8.92 -5.33 5.75
C ARG A 29 -9.70 -4.03 5.84
N GLN A 30 -9.02 -2.99 6.31
CA GLN A 30 -9.57 -1.64 6.23
C GLN A 30 -9.36 -1.09 4.82
N LYS A 31 -10.37 -0.38 4.31
CA LYS A 31 -10.24 0.32 3.03
C LYS A 31 -9.51 1.63 3.22
N ALA A 32 -8.74 2.02 2.22
CA ALA A 32 -8.01 3.26 2.23
C ALA A 32 -8.03 3.89 0.84
N TYR A 33 -7.86 5.21 0.80
CA TYR A 33 -7.81 5.96 -0.45
C TYR A 33 -6.38 6.40 -0.72
N VAL A 34 -5.83 5.95 -1.83
CA VAL A 34 -4.46 6.30 -2.22
C VAL A 34 -4.43 7.74 -2.73
N LYS A 35 -3.57 8.55 -2.13
CA LYS A 35 -3.31 9.92 -2.56
C LYS A 35 -2.16 9.98 -3.54
N ASP A 36 -1.12 9.20 -3.29
CA ASP A 36 0.10 9.23 -4.09
C ASP A 36 0.76 7.86 -4.05
N LEU A 37 1.33 7.45 -5.17
CA LEU A 37 1.97 6.15 -5.34
C LEU A 37 3.31 6.33 -6.04
N SER A 38 4.35 5.71 -5.50
CA SER A 38 5.68 5.65 -6.11
C SER A 38 6.20 4.21 -6.11
N GLY A 39 7.34 3.98 -6.77
CA GLY A 39 7.96 2.66 -6.73
C GLY A 39 8.46 2.25 -5.34
N GLY A 40 8.65 3.21 -4.44
CA GLY A 40 9.16 2.95 -3.08
C GLY A 40 8.12 3.01 -1.98
N GLY A 41 6.92 3.53 -2.24
CA GLY A 41 5.93 3.68 -1.19
C GLY A 41 4.62 4.27 -1.64
N VAL A 42 3.74 4.50 -0.68
CA VAL A 42 2.40 5.01 -0.90
C VAL A 42 2.01 6.00 0.19
N ARG A 43 1.22 7.02 -0.20
CA ARG A 43 0.48 7.85 0.74
C ARG A 43 -0.99 7.53 0.60
N PHE A 44 -1.65 7.26 1.72
CA PHE A 44 -3.08 6.99 1.73
C PHE A 44 -3.75 7.57 2.96
N VAL A 45 -5.05 7.79 2.84
CA VAL A 45 -5.88 8.32 3.92
C VAL A 45 -6.66 7.18 4.57
N SER A 46 -6.65 7.15 5.90
CA SER A 46 -7.41 6.17 6.69
C SER A 46 -8.20 6.86 7.80
N ASP A 47 -9.19 6.15 8.33
CA ASP A 47 -10.01 6.64 9.44
C ASP A 47 -9.33 6.50 10.79
N GLU A 48 -8.37 5.61 10.90
CA GLU A 48 -7.63 5.36 12.14
C GLU A 48 -6.18 5.77 12.00
N LYS A 49 -5.61 6.30 13.09
CA LYS A 49 -4.19 6.64 13.15
C LYS A 49 -3.34 5.37 13.20
N LEU A 50 -2.30 5.34 12.37
CA LEU A 50 -1.29 4.30 12.42
C LEU A 50 -0.11 4.75 13.28
N LEU A 51 0.50 3.80 13.98
CA LEU A 51 1.69 4.09 14.79
C LEU A 51 2.92 4.18 13.88
N GLU A 52 3.75 5.20 14.13
CA GLU A 52 5.04 5.31 13.44
C GLU A 52 5.89 4.07 13.70
N ASN A 53 6.61 3.63 12.68
CA ASN A 53 7.45 2.43 12.71
C ASN A 53 6.70 1.11 12.86
N SER A 54 5.37 1.12 12.77
CA SER A 54 4.59 -0.12 12.69
C SER A 54 4.63 -0.67 11.26
N TYR A 55 4.20 -1.91 11.12
CA TYR A 55 4.14 -2.59 9.83
C TYR A 55 2.70 -2.92 9.49
N ILE A 56 2.36 -2.80 8.21
CA ILE A 56 1.03 -3.12 7.71
C ILE A 56 1.14 -4.04 6.52
N LEU A 57 0.09 -4.81 6.30
CA LEU A 57 -0.09 -5.60 5.08
C LEU A 57 -1.13 -4.88 4.23
N MET A 58 -0.79 -4.60 2.99
CA MET A 58 -1.63 -3.89 2.05
C MET A 58 -1.96 -4.76 0.86
N ASP A 59 -3.22 -4.69 0.43
CA ASP A 59 -3.63 -5.22 -0.86
C ASP A 59 -3.73 -4.04 -1.83
N LEU A 60 -2.75 -3.93 -2.71
CA LEU A 60 -2.70 -2.87 -3.72
C LEU A 60 -3.29 -3.40 -5.02
N VAL A 61 -4.32 -2.72 -5.51
CA VAL A 61 -4.98 -3.09 -6.76
C VAL A 61 -4.65 -2.05 -7.83
N LEU A 62 -4.01 -2.49 -8.89
CA LEU A 62 -3.66 -1.65 -10.04
C LEU A 62 -4.57 -2.02 -11.21
N LYS A 63 -5.37 -1.06 -11.66
CA LYS A 63 -6.31 -1.27 -12.76
C LYS A 63 -5.82 -0.57 -14.02
N GLU A 64 -5.59 -1.35 -15.08
CA GLU A 64 -5.29 -0.85 -16.43
C GLU A 64 -6.38 -1.36 -17.37
N LYS A 65 -7.20 -0.46 -17.89
CA LYS A 65 -8.33 -0.83 -18.79
C LYS A 65 -9.20 -1.91 -18.13
N GLU A 66 -9.22 -3.11 -18.71
CA GLU A 66 -9.98 -4.25 -18.21
C GLU A 66 -9.15 -5.19 -17.33
N ILE A 67 -7.86 -4.94 -17.22
CA ILE A 67 -6.95 -5.79 -16.45
C ILE A 67 -6.77 -5.20 -15.06
N SER A 68 -7.01 -6.04 -14.06
CA SER A 68 -6.80 -5.70 -12.65
C SER A 68 -5.73 -6.61 -12.07
N SER A 69 -4.68 -6.02 -11.51
CA SER A 69 -3.61 -6.77 -10.86
C SER A 69 -3.59 -6.44 -9.37
N LYS A 70 -3.54 -7.46 -8.53
CA LYS A 70 -3.54 -7.32 -7.07
C LYS A 70 -2.20 -7.76 -6.50
N TYR A 71 -1.62 -6.93 -5.65
CA TYR A 71 -0.36 -7.21 -4.97
C TYR A 71 -0.55 -7.12 -3.47
N SER A 72 -0.06 -8.12 -2.74
CA SER A 72 -0.01 -8.09 -1.28
C SER A 72 1.39 -7.63 -0.87
N ILE A 73 1.48 -6.46 -0.26
CA ILE A 73 2.75 -5.80 0.02
C ILE A 73 2.82 -5.43 1.50
N ILE A 74 3.98 -5.66 2.10
CA ILE A 74 4.25 -5.17 3.46
C ILE A 74 4.73 -3.74 3.37
N GLY A 75 4.19 -2.89 4.24
CA GLY A 75 4.60 -1.51 4.36
C GLY A 75 5.11 -1.19 5.76
N HIS A 76 6.12 -0.33 5.80
CA HIS A 76 6.64 0.26 7.02
C HIS A 76 6.07 1.67 7.15
N VAL A 77 5.33 1.94 8.22
CA VAL A 77 4.71 3.23 8.45
C VAL A 77 5.76 4.25 8.86
N ILE A 78 5.97 5.27 8.04
CA ILE A 78 6.91 6.35 8.31
C ILE A 78 6.27 7.37 9.24
N ASP A 79 5.09 7.88 8.86
CA ASP A 79 4.31 8.77 9.72
C ASP A 79 2.81 8.66 9.43
N SER A 80 2.01 9.21 10.35
CA SER A 80 0.56 9.26 10.26
C SER A 80 0.11 10.59 10.86
N GLU A 81 -0.32 11.52 10.03
CA GLU A 81 -0.71 12.86 10.43
C GLU A 81 -2.22 13.06 10.35
N LYS A 82 -2.78 13.66 11.37
CA LYS A 82 -4.21 13.99 11.39
C LYS A 82 -4.50 15.11 10.40
N LEU A 83 -5.51 14.89 9.56
CA LEU A 83 -6.03 15.92 8.66
C LEU A 83 -7.09 16.76 9.40
N GLU A 84 -6.93 18.08 9.37
CA GLU A 84 -7.79 19.01 10.12
C GLU A 84 -9.08 19.41 9.39
N GLU A 85 -9.31 18.90 8.20
CA GLU A 85 -10.29 19.44 7.28
C GLU A 85 -11.76 19.15 7.58
N ASN A 86 -12.09 18.26 8.52
CA ASN A 86 -13.49 17.90 8.82
C ASN A 86 -13.70 17.37 10.24
N ALA A 87 -14.97 17.35 10.66
CA ALA A 87 -15.37 16.74 11.93
C ALA A 87 -15.07 15.23 12.02
N LEU A 88 -14.79 14.57 10.88
CA LEU A 88 -14.38 13.18 10.82
C LEU A 88 -12.87 13.10 10.93
N ALA A 89 -12.39 12.35 11.93
CA ALA A 89 -10.95 12.11 12.08
C ALA A 89 -10.43 11.29 10.90
N ARG A 90 -9.53 11.88 10.13
CA ARG A 90 -8.84 11.21 9.04
C ARG A 90 -7.34 11.44 9.18
N TYR A 91 -6.59 10.48 8.72
CA TYR A 91 -5.14 10.49 8.85
C TYR A 91 -4.48 10.26 7.50
N ASP A 92 -3.47 11.08 7.21
CA ASP A 92 -2.62 10.95 6.04
C ASP A 92 -1.41 10.11 6.43
N ASN A 93 -1.28 8.94 5.84
CA ASN A 93 -0.26 7.96 6.20
C ASN A 93 0.78 7.87 5.09
N ARG A 94 2.06 7.95 5.47
CA ARG A 94 3.20 7.74 4.58
C ARG A 94 3.80 6.38 4.89
N VAL A 95 3.88 5.54 3.88
CA VAL A 95 4.29 4.15 4.04
C VAL A 95 5.35 3.81 3.00
N GLU A 96 6.45 3.24 3.46
CA GLU A 96 7.52 2.71 2.64
C GLU A 96 7.26 1.23 2.36
N PHE A 97 7.39 0.82 1.10
CA PHE A 97 7.22 -0.59 0.74
C PHE A 97 8.43 -1.41 1.16
N ILE A 98 8.16 -2.59 1.72
CA ILE A 98 9.17 -3.61 1.92
C ILE A 98 8.96 -4.65 0.83
N LEU A 99 9.68 -4.50 -0.27
CA LEU A 99 9.55 -5.37 -1.44
C LEU A 99 10.68 -6.39 -1.46
N ARG A 100 10.30 -7.65 -1.46
CA ARG A 100 11.25 -8.78 -1.54
C ARG A 100 11.49 -9.20 -2.98
N ASP A 101 10.59 -8.81 -3.90
CA ASP A 101 10.68 -9.11 -5.31
C ASP A 101 10.73 -7.82 -6.11
N SER A 102 11.79 -7.63 -6.87
CA SER A 102 11.98 -6.44 -7.71
C SER A 102 10.93 -6.31 -8.81
N LYS A 103 10.32 -7.43 -9.21
CA LYS A 103 9.27 -7.44 -10.24
C LYS A 103 8.06 -6.62 -9.81
N VAL A 104 7.67 -6.69 -8.54
CA VAL A 104 6.54 -5.93 -8.01
C VAL A 104 6.81 -4.43 -8.14
N ARG A 105 8.01 -3.99 -7.80
CA ARG A 105 8.41 -2.59 -7.94
C ARG A 105 8.37 -2.14 -9.39
N GLU A 106 8.89 -2.96 -10.30
CA GLU A 106 8.88 -2.67 -11.73
C GLU A 106 7.45 -2.53 -12.26
N ASP A 107 6.55 -3.41 -11.83
CA ASP A 107 5.14 -3.37 -12.22
C ASP A 107 4.46 -2.09 -11.73
N ILE A 108 4.74 -1.67 -10.51
CA ILE A 108 4.21 -0.42 -9.95
C ILE A 108 4.71 0.79 -10.74
N ILE A 109 6.01 0.84 -11.01
CA ILE A 109 6.62 1.94 -11.77
C ILE A 109 6.03 2.02 -13.18
N ARG A 110 5.85 0.87 -13.82
CA ARG A 110 5.22 0.81 -15.15
C ARG A 110 3.79 1.32 -15.12
N PHE A 111 3.02 0.92 -14.11
CA PHE A 111 1.65 1.38 -13.92
C PHE A 111 1.59 2.91 -13.78
N ILE A 112 2.44 3.48 -12.94
CA ILE A 112 2.51 4.94 -12.72
C ILE A 112 2.83 5.65 -14.03
N PHE A 113 3.79 5.14 -14.77
CA PHE A 113 4.21 5.73 -16.06
C PHE A 113 3.05 5.74 -17.07
N ILE A 114 2.29 4.65 -17.16
CA ILE A 114 1.15 4.54 -18.05
C ILE A 114 0.05 5.53 -17.65
N GLU A 115 -0.24 5.65 -16.35
CA GLU A 115 -1.26 6.58 -15.85
C GLU A 115 -0.87 8.03 -16.09
N GLU A 116 0.39 8.38 -15.94
CA GLU A 116 0.88 9.72 -16.23
C GLU A 116 0.73 10.07 -17.71
N ARG A 117 1.00 9.11 -18.60
CA ARG A 117 0.81 9.30 -20.06
C ARG A 117 -0.65 9.54 -20.41
N LYS A 118 -1.57 8.81 -19.80
CA LYS A 118 -3.00 9.01 -19.99
C LYS A 118 -3.44 10.41 -19.56
N SER A 119 -2.98 10.88 -18.42
CA SER A 119 -3.24 12.23 -17.92
C SER A 119 -2.76 13.30 -18.90
N CYS A 120 -1.54 13.15 -19.42
CA CYS A 120 -0.99 14.07 -20.41
C CYS A 120 -1.81 14.09 -21.70
N ASN A 121 -2.23 12.92 -22.18
CA ASN A 121 -3.05 12.83 -23.39
C ASN A 121 -4.43 13.45 -23.20
N GLN A 122 -5.03 13.30 -22.06
CA GLN A 122 -6.32 13.93 -21.73
C GLN A 122 -6.22 15.45 -21.66
N ARG A 123 -5.09 15.98 -21.19
CA ARG A 123 -4.86 17.43 -21.13
C ARG A 123 -4.64 18.06 -22.50
N ARG A 124 -4.18 17.30 -23.49
CA ARG A 124 -3.93 17.76 -24.85
C ARG A 124 -5.18 17.68 -25.75
N GLY A 125 -6.16 16.94 -25.31
CA GLY A 125 -7.42 16.81 -26.04
C GLY A 125 -8.43 17.80 -25.56
#